data_75238560d63a88eba5ed234c79ad209c
#
_entry.id   75238560d63a88eba5ed234c79ad209c
#
_cell.length_a   1.000
_cell.length_b   1.000
_cell.length_c   1.000
_cell.angle_alpha   90.00
_cell.angle_beta   90.00
_cell.angle_gamma   90.00
#
_symmetry.space_group_name_H-M   'P 1'
#
loop_
_entity.id
_entity.type
_entity.pdbx_description
1 polymer ?
#
loop_
_entity_poly.entity_id
_entity_poly.type
_entity_poly.pdbx_seq_one_letter_code
_entity_poly.pdbx_strand_id
1 'polypeptide(L)'
;MYVFEKNLDCVCKATLAREIAIAFFWMRIRDKQRWRAGWTMAAAGQTARFGWMLALGVGVVGCASPGPPLPPSLKLPEMVSSGLTATRVGDEVRLHWTTPARTTDKLLIAGPVTAEICRDAATTAQSARRNAAAKCSVAVRVQVAAGAADAVDTLPAALLAEPAQLLAYRVQLLNAAGRTAGPSPAVFAASGPAPQPIEHWRGREAKAGAVLEWTPMAGGAEAIELDRVVEEDAPAAAAKPAAPATASSRVGGMLDAQKEPQEMRLRVEGGGDSAADAGGTGGAGGTIDRSVQMGHTYRYTAQRVRPVRVGGQTLEVRSVPTAAVTVAMRDEFPPDAPTGLVAVPGFAGETDAARRPAIDLSWEPNAEPRIAGYRVYRRDSDAAAEAWQRLNAELVAVAAYRDATVVAGHRYAYRVTAVNEAGRESAQSGDAVETAPGE
;
A
#
# COMPACT_ATOMS: atom_id res chain seq x y z
N MET A 1 -17.09 -43.63 25.61
CA MET A 1 -17.43 -44.64 24.57
C MET A 1 -18.48 -43.97 23.69
N TYR A 2 -18.27 -43.83 22.41
CA TYR A 2 -18.91 -43.02 21.36
C TYR A 2 -18.22 -41.69 21.07
N VAL A 3 -17.15 -41.77 20.32
CA VAL A 3 -16.72 -40.77 19.31
C VAL A 3 -15.80 -41.53 18.34
N PHE A 4 -16.35 -42.05 17.25
CA PHE A 4 -15.60 -42.46 16.04
C PHE A 4 -16.64 -42.84 14.98
N GLU A 5 -17.07 -41.89 14.17
CA GLU A 5 -17.62 -42.15 12.82
C GLU A 5 -18.08 -40.80 12.21
N LYS A 6 -17.20 -40.14 11.53
CA LYS A 6 -17.51 -39.17 10.46
C LYS A 6 -16.21 -38.60 9.88
N ASN A 7 -15.48 -39.44 9.14
CA ASN A 7 -14.39 -38.93 8.31
C ASN A 7 -14.03 -39.93 7.17
N LEU A 8 -15.02 -40.37 6.41
CA LEU A 8 -14.75 -41.22 5.23
C LEU A 8 -15.42 -40.74 3.93
N ASP A 9 -16.14 -39.64 3.90
CA ASP A 9 -16.83 -39.19 2.66
C ASP A 9 -16.15 -38.04 1.88
N CYS A 10 -14.97 -37.61 2.30
CA CYS A 10 -14.29 -36.46 1.65
C CYS A 10 -13.15 -36.86 0.68
N VAL A 11 -12.78 -38.13 0.60
CA VAL A 11 -11.63 -38.55 -0.23
C VAL A 11 -12.05 -39.09 -1.63
N CYS A 12 -13.28 -39.52 -1.80
CA CYS A 12 -13.75 -40.07 -3.10
C CYS A 12 -14.20 -39.02 -4.14
N LYS A 13 -14.42 -37.75 -3.76
CA LYS A 13 -14.86 -36.72 -4.73
C LYS A 13 -13.71 -35.93 -5.37
N ALA A 14 -12.49 -36.03 -4.88
CA ALA A 14 -11.33 -35.37 -5.45
C ALA A 14 -10.64 -36.13 -6.57
N THR A 15 -10.84 -37.47 -6.66
CA THR A 15 -10.20 -38.32 -7.67
C THR A 15 -10.97 -38.36 -8.98
N LEU A 16 -12.29 -38.20 -8.95
CA LEU A 16 -13.12 -38.23 -10.16
C LEU A 16 -13.04 -36.95 -10.99
N ALA A 17 -12.75 -35.80 -10.36
CA ALA A 17 -12.59 -34.52 -11.07
C ALA A 17 -11.26 -34.41 -11.83
N ARG A 18 -10.27 -35.22 -11.49
CA ARG A 18 -8.94 -35.17 -12.13
C ARG A 18 -8.86 -36.02 -13.40
N GLU A 19 -9.65 -37.08 -13.49
CA GLU A 19 -9.72 -37.96 -14.68
C GLU A 19 -10.51 -37.32 -15.83
N ILE A 20 -11.56 -36.54 -15.53
CA ILE A 20 -12.36 -35.84 -16.54
C ILE A 20 -11.60 -34.68 -17.20
N ALA A 21 -10.72 -34.00 -16.47
CA ALA A 21 -9.91 -32.89 -17.00
C ALA A 21 -8.82 -33.36 -17.98
N ILE A 22 -8.30 -34.58 -17.81
CA ILE A 22 -7.26 -35.15 -18.69
C ILE A 22 -7.88 -35.67 -19.99
N ALA A 23 -9.12 -36.21 -19.97
CA ALA A 23 -9.82 -36.67 -21.17
C ALA A 23 -10.19 -35.51 -22.11
N PHE A 24 -10.56 -34.32 -21.59
CA PHE A 24 -10.85 -33.14 -22.39
C PHE A 24 -9.61 -32.46 -22.99
N PHE A 25 -8.44 -32.63 -22.38
CA PHE A 25 -7.19 -32.07 -22.90
C PHE A 25 -6.66 -32.88 -24.10
N TRP A 26 -6.85 -34.22 -24.13
CA TRP A 26 -6.43 -35.09 -25.24
C TRP A 26 -7.37 -35.03 -26.45
N MET A 27 -8.63 -34.69 -26.26
CA MET A 27 -9.59 -34.55 -27.36
C MET A 27 -9.36 -33.27 -28.20
N ARG A 28 -8.76 -32.25 -27.61
CA ARG A 28 -8.48 -30.97 -28.29
C ARG A 28 -7.20 -30.95 -29.12
N ILE A 29 -6.33 -31.92 -28.93
CA ILE A 29 -5.07 -32.05 -29.70
C ILE A 29 -5.25 -32.88 -30.99
N ARG A 30 -6.27 -33.73 -31.08
CA ARG A 30 -6.52 -34.58 -32.25
C ARG A 30 -7.20 -33.88 -33.42
N ASP A 31 -7.80 -32.73 -33.21
CA ASP A 31 -8.56 -32.01 -34.25
C ASP A 31 -7.72 -31.01 -35.06
N LYS A 32 -6.46 -30.75 -34.68
CA LYS A 32 -5.56 -29.82 -35.38
C LYS A 32 -4.65 -30.44 -36.44
N GLN A 33 -4.67 -31.74 -36.64
CA GLN A 33 -3.78 -32.41 -37.61
C GLN A 33 -4.44 -32.92 -38.92
N ARG A 34 -5.69 -32.56 -39.18
CA ARG A 34 -6.42 -33.07 -40.36
C ARG A 34 -6.63 -32.08 -41.50
N TRP A 35 -5.96 -30.93 -41.49
CA TRP A 35 -6.06 -29.91 -42.55
C TRP A 35 -4.70 -29.53 -43.13
N ARG A 36 -3.95 -30.52 -43.65
CA ARG A 36 -2.87 -30.27 -44.62
C ARG A 36 -2.61 -31.56 -45.39
N ALA A 37 -3.28 -31.73 -46.47
CA ALA A 37 -2.76 -32.45 -47.66
C ALA A 37 -3.82 -32.44 -48.78
N GLY A 38 -3.45 -31.87 -49.89
CA GLY A 38 -3.67 -32.41 -51.18
C GLY A 38 -4.62 -31.65 -52.09
N TRP A 39 -4.13 -30.59 -52.71
CA TRP A 39 -4.58 -30.21 -54.04
C TRP A 39 -3.60 -30.79 -55.04
N THR A 40 -4.06 -31.69 -55.93
CA THR A 40 -3.50 -31.84 -57.27
C THR A 40 -4.59 -32.24 -58.26
N MET A 41 -4.52 -31.62 -59.42
CA MET A 41 -5.37 -31.70 -60.57
C MET A 41 -5.47 -33.08 -61.18
N ALA A 42 -6.55 -33.35 -61.87
CA ALA A 42 -6.51 -33.82 -63.24
C ALA A 42 -7.87 -33.73 -63.96
N ALA A 43 -7.85 -33.21 -65.12
CA ALA A 43 -8.95 -33.03 -66.05
C ALA A 43 -9.22 -34.32 -66.86
N ALA A 44 -10.37 -34.38 -67.46
CA ALA A 44 -10.77 -34.93 -68.71
C ALA A 44 -11.95 -35.93 -68.73
N GLY A 45 -13.00 -35.58 -69.39
CA GLY A 45 -13.45 -36.35 -70.52
C GLY A 45 -14.89 -36.87 -70.47
N GLN A 46 -15.79 -36.11 -71.10
CA GLN A 46 -16.80 -36.59 -72.09
C GLN A 46 -18.03 -37.45 -71.73
N THR A 47 -19.14 -36.88 -72.16
CA THR A 47 -20.30 -37.39 -72.97
C THR A 47 -21.43 -38.16 -72.30
N ALA A 48 -22.58 -37.41 -72.28
CA ALA A 48 -23.91 -37.76 -72.76
C ALA A 48 -24.58 -39.10 -72.36
N ARG A 49 -25.73 -39.00 -71.78
CA ARG A 49 -27.02 -39.52 -72.31
C ARG A 49 -28.19 -39.18 -71.43
N PHE A 50 -29.26 -38.76 -72.09
CA PHE A 50 -30.62 -38.53 -71.70
C PHE A 50 -31.21 -39.55 -70.74
N GLY A 51 -31.96 -39.11 -69.76
CA GLY A 51 -32.86 -39.94 -68.97
C GLY A 51 -33.86 -39.10 -68.18
N TRP A 52 -35.00 -38.89 -68.72
CA TRP A 52 -36.18 -38.27 -68.04
C TRP A 52 -36.53 -39.09 -66.80
N MET A 53 -36.59 -38.51 -65.60
CA MET A 53 -37.47 -38.92 -64.54
C MET A 53 -37.99 -37.68 -63.80
N LEU A 54 -39.24 -37.42 -63.95
CA LEU A 54 -40.06 -36.58 -63.09
C LEU A 54 -39.94 -37.12 -61.67
N ALA A 55 -39.31 -36.40 -60.76
CA ALA A 55 -39.40 -36.61 -59.34
C ALA A 55 -40.12 -35.40 -58.74
N LEU A 56 -41.32 -35.65 -58.30
CA LEU A 56 -42.11 -34.70 -57.49
C LEU A 56 -41.31 -34.17 -56.34
N GLY A 57 -40.90 -32.90 -56.45
CA GLY A 57 -40.37 -32.12 -55.32
C GLY A 57 -41.51 -31.76 -54.39
N VAL A 58 -41.71 -32.53 -53.31
CA VAL A 58 -42.50 -32.09 -52.16
C VAL A 58 -41.72 -31.00 -51.50
N GLY A 59 -42.04 -29.74 -51.81
CA GLY A 59 -41.55 -28.57 -51.11
C GLY A 59 -42.01 -28.65 -49.65
N VAL A 60 -41.13 -29.01 -48.77
CA VAL A 60 -41.30 -28.78 -47.33
C VAL A 60 -41.24 -27.26 -47.13
N VAL A 61 -42.41 -26.61 -47.28
CA VAL A 61 -42.60 -25.27 -46.75
C VAL A 61 -42.54 -25.43 -45.25
N GLY A 62 -41.35 -25.31 -44.69
CA GLY A 62 -41.16 -25.13 -43.26
C GLY A 62 -41.84 -23.81 -42.88
N CYS A 63 -43.06 -23.89 -42.42
CA CYS A 63 -43.63 -22.77 -41.65
C CYS A 63 -42.78 -22.62 -40.43
N ALA A 64 -41.75 -21.77 -40.52
CA ALA A 64 -41.13 -21.19 -39.34
C ALA A 64 -42.20 -20.37 -38.67
N SER A 65 -42.93 -20.95 -37.70
CA SER A 65 -43.76 -20.18 -36.83
C SER A 65 -42.88 -19.09 -36.18
N PRO A 66 -43.09 -17.82 -36.46
CA PRO A 66 -42.40 -16.81 -35.68
C PRO A 66 -42.73 -17.10 -34.22
N GLY A 67 -41.72 -17.33 -33.40
CA GLY A 67 -41.91 -17.52 -31.98
C GLY A 67 -42.73 -16.35 -31.41
N PRO A 68 -43.38 -16.51 -30.26
CA PRO A 68 -44.15 -15.43 -29.67
C PRO A 68 -43.29 -14.17 -29.63
N PRO A 69 -43.82 -13.02 -29.98
CA PRO A 69 -43.08 -11.76 -30.00
C PRO A 69 -42.40 -11.56 -28.65
N LEU A 70 -41.10 -11.35 -28.64
CA LEU A 70 -40.39 -11.03 -27.43
C LEU A 70 -41.02 -9.80 -26.76
N PRO A 71 -41.23 -9.84 -25.45
CA PRO A 71 -41.75 -8.67 -24.76
C PRO A 71 -40.89 -7.46 -25.03
N PRO A 72 -41.45 -6.25 -25.15
CA PRO A 72 -40.66 -5.06 -25.45
C PRO A 72 -39.62 -4.85 -24.38
N SER A 73 -38.36 -4.62 -24.81
CA SER A 73 -37.24 -4.33 -23.91
C SER A 73 -37.57 -3.12 -23.05
N LEU A 74 -37.50 -3.27 -21.74
CA LEU A 74 -37.70 -2.18 -20.78
C LEU A 74 -36.43 -1.31 -20.62
N LYS A 75 -35.32 -1.72 -21.20
CA LYS A 75 -34.01 -1.05 -21.11
C LYS A 75 -33.68 -0.65 -19.66
N LEU A 76 -33.90 -1.58 -18.71
CA LEU A 76 -33.59 -1.36 -17.30
C LEU A 76 -32.10 -1.46 -17.10
N PRO A 77 -31.43 -0.51 -16.40
CA PRO A 77 -30.06 -0.69 -15.95
C PRO A 77 -29.93 -1.98 -15.13
N GLU A 78 -28.84 -2.73 -15.32
CA GLU A 78 -28.54 -3.87 -14.43
C GLU A 78 -28.45 -3.39 -12.99
N MET A 79 -28.84 -4.25 -12.06
CA MET A 79 -28.73 -3.98 -10.62
C MET A 79 -27.26 -3.91 -10.20
N VAL A 80 -26.89 -3.02 -9.29
CA VAL A 80 -25.59 -3.01 -8.63
C VAL A 80 -25.51 -4.25 -7.73
N SER A 81 -24.85 -5.31 -8.20
CA SER A 81 -24.84 -6.62 -7.53
C SER A 81 -23.73 -6.75 -6.48
N SER A 82 -22.65 -5.97 -6.61
CA SER A 82 -21.48 -6.01 -5.73
C SER A 82 -20.74 -4.67 -5.74
N GLY A 83 -19.78 -4.51 -4.82
CA GLY A 83 -18.92 -3.32 -4.79
C GLY A 83 -19.54 -2.07 -4.16
N LEU A 84 -20.80 -2.13 -3.70
CA LEU A 84 -21.34 -1.04 -2.89
C LEU A 84 -20.70 -1.05 -1.52
N THR A 85 -20.19 0.11 -1.10
CA THR A 85 -19.64 0.36 0.25
C THR A 85 -20.31 1.57 0.87
N ALA A 86 -20.37 1.61 2.20
CA ALA A 86 -20.86 2.75 2.97
C ALA A 86 -19.89 3.04 4.10
N THR A 87 -19.36 4.27 4.14
CA THR A 87 -18.41 4.72 5.15
C THR A 87 -18.96 5.94 5.88
N ARG A 88 -19.07 5.86 7.21
CA ARG A 88 -19.54 6.97 8.05
C ARG A 88 -18.38 7.90 8.40
N VAL A 89 -18.48 9.18 8.03
CA VAL A 89 -17.47 10.22 8.28
C VAL A 89 -18.16 11.49 8.76
N GLY A 90 -17.87 11.94 9.97
CA GLY A 90 -18.56 13.09 10.56
C GLY A 90 -20.08 12.88 10.51
N ASP A 91 -20.82 13.79 9.94
CA ASP A 91 -22.28 13.72 9.82
C ASP A 91 -22.75 13.13 8.49
N GLU A 92 -21.85 12.55 7.71
CA GLU A 92 -22.11 12.04 6.37
C GLU A 92 -21.90 10.53 6.29
N VAL A 93 -22.68 9.88 5.43
CA VAL A 93 -22.39 8.53 4.95
C VAL A 93 -21.97 8.62 3.50
N ARG A 94 -20.75 8.26 3.22
CA ARG A 94 -20.16 8.21 1.87
C ARG A 94 -20.37 6.84 1.29
N LEU A 95 -21.00 6.80 0.12
CA LEU A 95 -21.27 5.58 -0.61
C LEU A 95 -20.42 5.57 -1.88
N HIS A 96 -19.86 4.42 -2.17
CA HIS A 96 -19.12 4.18 -3.40
C HIS A 96 -19.58 2.87 -4.02
N TRP A 97 -19.72 2.84 -5.37
CA TRP A 97 -20.08 1.63 -6.13
C TRP A 97 -19.59 1.71 -7.56
N THR A 98 -19.76 0.60 -8.29
CA THR A 98 -19.56 0.58 -9.74
C THR A 98 -20.90 0.49 -10.43
N THR A 99 -21.25 1.50 -11.23
CA THR A 99 -22.46 1.55 -12.04
C THR A 99 -22.30 0.63 -13.26
N PRO A 100 -23.20 -0.36 -13.47
CA PRO A 100 -23.13 -1.24 -14.64
C PRO A 100 -23.23 -0.48 -15.96
N ALA A 101 -22.48 -0.94 -16.95
CA ALA A 101 -22.48 -0.37 -18.31
C ALA A 101 -23.63 -0.91 -19.18
N ARG A 102 -24.39 -1.90 -18.70
CA ARG A 102 -25.40 -2.62 -19.48
C ARG A 102 -26.76 -2.63 -18.83
N THR A 103 -27.77 -2.78 -19.67
CA THR A 103 -29.15 -3.06 -19.25
C THR A 103 -29.34 -4.56 -19.01
N THR A 104 -30.45 -4.94 -18.38
CA THR A 104 -30.87 -6.33 -18.21
C THR A 104 -31.00 -7.10 -19.53
N ASP A 105 -31.22 -6.40 -20.62
CA ASP A 105 -31.28 -6.92 -22.00
C ASP A 105 -29.90 -6.93 -22.67
N LYS A 106 -28.81 -6.74 -21.93
CA LYS A 106 -27.42 -6.71 -22.40
C LYS A 106 -27.05 -5.57 -23.35
N LEU A 107 -27.92 -4.57 -23.50
CA LEU A 107 -27.65 -3.38 -24.29
C LEU A 107 -26.76 -2.42 -23.51
N LEU A 108 -25.88 -1.69 -24.21
CA LEU A 108 -25.08 -0.63 -23.58
C LEU A 108 -25.98 0.55 -23.15
N ILE A 109 -25.71 1.09 -21.99
CA ILE A 109 -26.38 2.28 -21.47
C ILE A 109 -25.75 3.50 -22.16
N ALA A 110 -26.57 4.22 -22.95
CA ALA A 110 -26.13 5.40 -23.67
C ALA A 110 -26.42 6.68 -22.87
N GLY A 111 -25.58 6.99 -21.89
CA GLY A 111 -25.72 8.23 -21.11
C GLY A 111 -25.92 8.01 -19.61
N PRO A 112 -26.05 9.08 -18.84
CA PRO A 112 -26.22 8.99 -17.40
C PRO A 112 -27.59 8.37 -17.03
N VAL A 113 -27.59 7.64 -15.92
CA VAL A 113 -28.80 7.08 -15.28
C VAL A 113 -28.98 7.71 -13.91
N THR A 114 -30.22 7.73 -13.44
CA THR A 114 -30.52 8.22 -12.09
C THR A 114 -30.25 7.10 -11.09
N ALA A 115 -29.37 7.35 -10.13
CA ALA A 115 -29.17 6.48 -8.98
C ALA A 115 -29.96 7.06 -7.79
N GLU A 116 -30.82 6.25 -7.20
CA GLU A 116 -31.48 6.53 -5.93
C GLU A 116 -30.80 5.76 -4.82
N ILE A 117 -30.34 6.49 -3.81
CA ILE A 117 -29.79 5.95 -2.59
C ILE A 117 -30.91 5.81 -1.57
N CYS A 118 -31.21 4.57 -1.20
CA CYS A 118 -32.21 4.24 -0.20
C CYS A 118 -31.53 4.12 1.16
N ARG A 119 -32.09 4.76 2.19
CA ARG A 119 -31.67 4.63 3.58
C ARG A 119 -32.83 4.17 4.43
N ASP A 120 -32.69 3.04 5.08
CA ASP A 120 -33.71 2.47 5.96
C ASP A 120 -33.10 2.15 7.34
N ALA A 121 -33.85 2.42 8.41
CA ALA A 121 -33.47 1.94 9.73
C ALA A 121 -33.67 0.42 9.79
N ALA A 122 -32.73 -0.30 10.36
CA ALA A 122 -32.79 -1.74 10.49
C ALA A 122 -32.54 -2.18 11.93
N THR A 123 -33.28 -3.19 12.39
CA THR A 123 -33.09 -3.78 13.72
C THR A 123 -31.87 -4.70 13.73
N THR A 124 -31.66 -5.46 12.66
CA THR A 124 -30.50 -6.33 12.46
C THR A 124 -30.08 -6.34 11.00
N ALA A 125 -28.79 -6.62 10.76
CA ALA A 125 -28.27 -6.75 9.39
C ALA A 125 -28.94 -7.92 8.64
N GLN A 126 -29.30 -8.99 9.35
CA GLN A 126 -29.95 -10.16 8.75
C GLN A 126 -31.39 -9.83 8.31
N SER A 127 -32.16 -9.08 9.12
CA SER A 127 -33.49 -8.64 8.74
C SER A 127 -33.46 -7.71 7.51
N ALA A 128 -32.51 -6.77 7.49
CA ALA A 128 -32.35 -5.87 6.35
C ALA A 128 -31.99 -6.60 5.06
N ARG A 129 -31.14 -7.63 5.12
CA ARG A 129 -30.79 -8.43 3.93
C ARG A 129 -31.96 -9.25 3.40
N ARG A 130 -32.84 -9.75 4.27
CA ARG A 130 -34.06 -10.50 3.87
C ARG A 130 -35.11 -9.60 3.22
N ASN A 131 -35.18 -8.35 3.61
CA ASN A 131 -36.15 -7.37 3.09
C ASN A 131 -35.64 -6.69 1.80
N ALA A 132 -35.11 -7.46 0.84
CA ALA A 132 -34.65 -6.92 -0.43
C ALA A 132 -35.77 -6.24 -1.25
N ALA A 133 -37.04 -6.60 -0.98
CA ALA A 133 -38.23 -5.99 -1.62
C ALA A 133 -38.80 -4.81 -0.82
N ALA A 134 -38.14 -4.36 0.26
CA ALA A 134 -38.62 -3.22 1.03
C ALA A 134 -38.68 -1.96 0.15
N LYS A 135 -39.71 -1.16 0.38
CA LYS A 135 -39.87 0.13 -0.30
C LYS A 135 -38.67 1.01 -0.01
N CYS A 136 -38.06 1.53 -1.06
CA CYS A 136 -36.88 2.41 -0.94
C CYS A 136 -37.31 3.75 -0.30
N SER A 137 -36.75 4.06 0.87
CA SER A 137 -36.82 5.40 1.45
C SER A 137 -35.68 6.22 0.87
N VAL A 138 -35.97 6.96 -0.20
CA VAL A 138 -34.94 7.71 -0.94
C VAL A 138 -34.36 8.81 -0.06
N ALA A 139 -33.07 8.73 0.23
CA ALA A 139 -32.30 9.75 0.93
C ALA A 139 -31.65 10.74 -0.05
N VAL A 140 -31.06 10.22 -1.14
CA VAL A 140 -30.31 11.03 -2.12
C VAL A 140 -30.60 10.53 -3.53
N ARG A 141 -30.59 11.44 -4.50
CA ARG A 141 -30.64 11.15 -5.95
C ARG A 141 -29.47 11.80 -6.64
N VAL A 142 -28.77 11.02 -7.47
CA VAL A 142 -27.64 11.52 -8.26
C VAL A 142 -27.69 10.99 -9.68
N GLN A 143 -27.14 11.75 -10.63
CA GLN A 143 -26.95 11.29 -12.01
C GLN A 143 -25.57 10.67 -12.11
N VAL A 144 -25.49 9.43 -12.60
CA VAL A 144 -24.24 8.68 -12.69
C VAL A 144 -24.04 8.10 -14.08
N ALA A 145 -22.81 8.08 -14.54
CA ALA A 145 -22.41 7.34 -15.74
C ALA A 145 -22.03 5.89 -15.38
N ALA A 146 -21.85 5.06 -16.39
CA ALA A 146 -21.24 3.73 -16.19
C ALA A 146 -19.82 3.83 -15.63
N GLY A 147 -19.47 2.97 -14.68
CA GLY A 147 -18.17 2.99 -14.01
C GLY A 147 -18.25 3.39 -12.54
N ALA A 148 -17.17 3.89 -11.98
CA ALA A 148 -17.10 4.33 -10.59
C ALA A 148 -18.08 5.47 -10.33
N ALA A 149 -18.79 5.40 -9.21
CA ALA A 149 -19.77 6.39 -8.80
C ALA A 149 -19.77 6.54 -7.28
N ASP A 150 -20.01 7.77 -6.83
CA ASP A 150 -20.04 8.17 -5.44
C ASP A 150 -21.31 8.95 -5.12
N ALA A 151 -21.75 8.84 -3.88
CA ALA A 151 -22.80 9.70 -3.33
C ALA A 151 -22.55 9.95 -1.85
N VAL A 152 -23.06 11.07 -1.38
CA VAL A 152 -22.98 11.47 0.03
C VAL A 152 -24.39 11.66 0.55
N ASP A 153 -24.70 10.99 1.66
CA ASP A 153 -25.93 11.18 2.42
C ASP A 153 -25.62 11.88 3.74
N THR A 154 -26.01 13.14 3.86
CA THR A 154 -25.90 13.89 5.11
C THR A 154 -27.02 13.46 6.04
N LEU A 155 -26.68 12.95 7.21
CA LEU A 155 -27.63 12.47 8.20
C LEU A 155 -28.36 13.63 8.88
N PRO A 156 -29.70 13.53 9.00
CA PRO A 156 -30.45 14.50 9.78
C PRO A 156 -30.11 14.43 11.26
N ALA A 157 -30.25 15.52 11.99
CA ALA A 157 -29.89 15.65 13.41
C ALA A 157 -30.48 14.54 14.30
N ALA A 158 -31.68 14.04 13.97
CA ALA A 158 -32.31 12.94 14.69
C ALA A 158 -31.53 11.60 14.61
N LEU A 159 -30.71 11.40 13.57
CA LEU A 159 -29.83 10.24 13.42
C LEU A 159 -28.42 10.46 13.94
N LEU A 160 -28.09 11.68 14.38
CA LEU A 160 -26.81 12.02 14.98
C LEU A 160 -26.83 11.89 16.50
N ALA A 161 -28.01 11.71 17.10
CA ALA A 161 -28.17 11.55 18.55
C ALA A 161 -28.08 10.08 18.98
N GLU A 162 -27.80 9.84 20.26
CA GLU A 162 -27.93 8.52 20.88
C GLU A 162 -29.41 8.15 21.12
N PRO A 163 -29.76 6.84 21.07
CA PRO A 163 -28.87 5.71 20.82
C PRO A 163 -28.59 5.53 19.32
N ALA A 164 -27.37 5.04 19.02
CA ALA A 164 -26.97 4.71 17.66
C ALA A 164 -27.90 3.61 17.07
N GLN A 165 -28.25 3.75 15.79
CA GLN A 165 -29.09 2.84 15.04
C GLN A 165 -28.34 2.25 13.86
N LEU A 166 -28.73 1.05 13.43
CA LEU A 166 -28.23 0.43 12.21
C LEU A 166 -28.96 1.05 11.01
N LEU A 167 -28.21 1.64 10.09
CA LEU A 167 -28.72 2.17 8.82
C LEU A 167 -28.34 1.21 7.70
N ALA A 168 -29.35 0.77 6.94
CA ALA A 168 -29.17 -0.05 5.75
C ALA A 168 -29.25 0.82 4.50
N TYR A 169 -28.22 0.79 3.69
CA TYR A 169 -28.11 1.51 2.43
C TYR A 169 -28.21 0.57 1.25
N ARG A 170 -28.94 0.99 0.23
CA ARG A 170 -29.05 0.32 -1.07
C ARG A 170 -29.02 1.36 -2.17
N VAL A 171 -28.55 0.96 -3.33
CA VAL A 171 -28.60 1.79 -4.54
C VAL A 171 -29.52 1.12 -5.55
N GLN A 172 -30.46 1.85 -6.12
CA GLN A 172 -31.23 1.43 -7.27
C GLN A 172 -31.03 2.38 -8.44
N LEU A 173 -30.86 1.79 -9.63
CA LEU A 173 -30.65 2.54 -10.86
C LEU A 173 -31.97 2.63 -11.63
N LEU A 174 -32.32 3.82 -12.06
CA LEU A 174 -33.53 4.10 -12.79
C LEU A 174 -33.22 4.41 -14.26
N ASN A 175 -34.03 3.88 -15.17
CA ASN A 175 -34.04 4.33 -16.55
C ASN A 175 -34.76 5.67 -16.70
N ALA A 176 -34.77 6.24 -17.91
CA ALA A 176 -35.45 7.51 -18.20
C ALA A 176 -36.98 7.49 -17.91
N ALA A 177 -37.62 6.31 -17.85
CA ALA A 177 -39.02 6.14 -17.48
C ALA A 177 -39.23 5.90 -15.96
N GLY A 178 -38.17 6.05 -15.14
CA GLY A 178 -38.24 5.86 -13.69
C GLY A 178 -38.37 4.40 -13.25
N ARG A 179 -38.01 3.44 -14.10
CA ARG A 179 -38.12 2.00 -13.80
C ARG A 179 -36.75 1.44 -13.46
N THR A 180 -36.68 0.46 -12.52
CA THR A 180 -35.48 -0.18 -12.02
C THR A 180 -35.55 -1.70 -12.18
N ALA A 181 -34.37 -2.35 -12.25
CA ALA A 181 -34.22 -3.80 -12.13
C ALA A 181 -34.23 -4.28 -10.65
N GLY A 182 -34.28 -3.35 -9.72
CA GLY A 182 -34.26 -3.60 -8.28
C GLY A 182 -33.09 -2.93 -7.55
N PRO A 183 -33.17 -2.89 -6.22
CA PRO A 183 -32.09 -2.34 -5.39
C PRO A 183 -30.91 -3.31 -5.25
N SER A 184 -29.74 -2.77 -4.99
CA SER A 184 -28.54 -3.53 -4.62
C SER A 184 -28.71 -4.31 -3.31
N PRO A 185 -27.83 -5.29 -3.02
CA PRO A 185 -27.68 -5.80 -1.67
C PRO A 185 -27.43 -4.65 -0.68
N ALA A 186 -27.91 -4.81 0.56
CA ALA A 186 -27.74 -3.80 1.59
C ALA A 186 -26.32 -3.78 2.13
N VAL A 187 -25.77 -2.56 2.28
CA VAL A 187 -24.58 -2.26 3.09
C VAL A 187 -25.00 -1.44 4.31
N PHE A 188 -24.13 -1.33 5.30
CA PHE A 188 -24.52 -0.80 6.60
C PHE A 188 -23.60 0.32 7.06
N ALA A 189 -24.20 1.32 7.72
CA ALA A 189 -23.53 2.34 8.49
C ALA A 189 -24.20 2.50 9.84
N ALA A 190 -23.47 3.02 10.84
CA ALA A 190 -24.05 3.36 12.12
C ALA A 190 -24.49 4.83 12.14
N SER A 191 -25.64 5.11 12.76
CA SER A 191 -26.04 6.45 13.17
C SER A 191 -25.36 6.84 14.49
N GLY A 192 -25.82 7.91 15.13
CA GLY A 192 -25.28 8.40 16.38
C GLY A 192 -24.18 9.46 16.22
N PRO A 193 -23.65 10.02 17.30
CA PRO A 193 -22.65 11.08 17.24
C PRO A 193 -21.34 10.58 16.66
N ALA A 194 -20.71 11.38 15.80
CA ALA A 194 -19.38 11.11 15.31
C ALA A 194 -18.32 11.43 16.38
N PRO A 195 -17.14 10.79 16.34
CA PRO A 195 -16.00 11.20 17.15
C PRO A 195 -15.63 12.66 16.89
N GLN A 196 -15.10 13.34 17.91
CA GLN A 196 -14.61 14.70 17.75
C GLN A 196 -13.42 14.73 16.80
N PRO A 197 -13.28 15.77 15.96
CA PRO A 197 -12.09 15.95 15.12
C PRO A 197 -10.81 15.94 15.95
N ILE A 198 -9.70 15.62 15.31
CA ILE A 198 -8.37 15.69 15.92
C ILE A 198 -7.94 17.15 15.98
N GLU A 199 -7.53 17.59 17.17
CA GLU A 199 -7.04 18.95 17.41
C GLU A 199 -5.52 18.99 17.52
N HIS A 200 -4.93 20.14 17.19
CA HIS A 200 -3.49 20.42 17.24
C HIS A 200 -2.66 19.42 16.44
N TRP A 201 -3.23 18.96 15.31
CA TRP A 201 -2.58 18.06 14.37
C TRP A 201 -1.36 18.71 13.74
N ARG A 202 -0.19 18.09 13.89
CA ARG A 202 1.06 18.55 13.30
C ARG A 202 1.99 17.39 12.97
N GLY A 203 2.85 17.61 11.98
CA GLY A 203 3.90 16.68 11.60
C GLY A 203 5.24 17.40 11.52
N ARG A 204 6.31 16.69 11.87
CA ARG A 204 7.69 17.17 11.73
C ARG A 204 8.62 16.01 11.37
N GLU A 205 9.73 16.35 10.77
CA GLU A 205 10.81 15.40 10.54
C GLU A 205 11.58 15.11 11.83
N ALA A 206 12.09 13.89 11.93
CA ALA A 206 13.04 13.47 12.96
C ALA A 206 13.97 12.39 12.39
N LYS A 207 15.10 12.13 13.05
CA LYS A 207 16.03 11.09 12.65
C LYS A 207 15.37 9.70 12.56
N ALA A 208 14.42 9.42 13.46
CA ALA A 208 13.71 8.15 13.54
C ALA A 208 12.56 8.00 12.52
N GLY A 209 12.18 9.07 11.80
CA GLY A 209 11.05 9.07 10.88
C GLY A 209 10.20 10.33 10.98
N ALA A 210 8.99 10.30 10.41
CA ALA A 210 8.03 11.39 10.52
C ALA A 210 7.30 11.32 11.88
N VAL A 211 7.47 12.32 12.71
CA VAL A 211 6.77 12.46 13.99
C VAL A 211 5.46 13.17 13.76
N LEU A 212 4.36 12.52 14.15
CA LEU A 212 3.00 13.02 14.01
C LEU A 212 2.42 13.20 15.42
N GLU A 213 1.90 14.38 15.72
CA GLU A 213 1.44 14.76 17.05
C GLU A 213 0.02 15.34 17.00
N TRP A 214 -0.74 15.11 18.08
CA TRP A 214 -2.10 15.61 18.26
C TRP A 214 -2.45 15.77 19.75
N THR A 215 -3.58 16.42 20.05
CA THR A 215 -4.11 16.45 21.40
C THR A 215 -4.76 15.10 21.72
N PRO A 216 -4.30 14.36 22.76
CA PRO A 216 -4.94 13.14 23.22
C PRO A 216 -6.32 13.46 23.80
N MET A 217 -7.27 12.54 23.67
CA MET A 217 -8.58 12.64 24.29
C MET A 217 -8.65 11.75 25.55
N ALA A 218 -9.19 12.26 26.65
CA ALA A 218 -9.39 11.48 27.86
C ALA A 218 -10.47 10.42 27.60
N GLY A 219 -10.20 9.15 28.00
CA GLY A 219 -11.16 8.05 27.92
C GLY A 219 -11.11 7.16 26.68
N GLY A 220 -10.05 7.22 25.90
CA GLY A 220 -9.86 6.71 24.58
C GLY A 220 -9.89 5.21 24.33
N ALA A 221 -11.09 4.68 23.97
CA ALA A 221 -11.21 3.45 23.18
C ALA A 221 -11.21 3.77 21.65
N GLU A 222 -10.76 4.95 21.25
CA GLU A 222 -10.75 5.39 19.85
C GLU A 222 -9.38 5.15 19.23
N ALA A 223 -9.35 4.58 18.04
CA ALA A 223 -8.15 4.48 17.23
C ALA A 223 -7.94 5.78 16.44
N ILE A 224 -6.69 6.07 16.10
CA ILE A 224 -6.34 7.10 15.12
C ILE A 224 -5.94 6.40 13.82
N GLU A 225 -6.60 6.76 12.73
CA GLU A 225 -6.28 6.31 11.39
C GLU A 225 -5.57 7.45 10.66
N LEU A 226 -4.39 7.13 10.13
CA LEU A 226 -3.53 8.07 9.40
C LEU A 226 -3.49 7.64 7.95
N ASP A 227 -3.86 8.53 7.05
CA ASP A 227 -3.67 8.35 5.61
C ASP A 227 -2.40 9.10 5.19
N ARG A 228 -1.43 8.37 4.63
CA ARG A 228 -0.17 8.90 4.09
C ARG A 228 -0.18 8.81 2.58
N VAL A 229 0.20 9.90 1.93
CA VAL A 229 0.43 9.98 0.48
C VAL A 229 1.86 10.46 0.26
N VAL A 230 2.61 9.80 -0.60
CA VAL A 230 3.92 10.27 -1.07
C VAL A 230 3.66 11.37 -2.10
N GLU A 231 4.14 12.59 -1.83
CA GLU A 231 4.15 13.63 -2.84
C GLU A 231 5.33 13.37 -3.77
N GLU A 232 5.05 13.16 -5.07
CA GLU A 232 6.12 13.12 -6.06
C GLU A 232 6.78 14.51 -6.06
N ASP A 233 8.06 14.58 -5.72
CA ASP A 233 8.83 15.80 -5.84
C ASP A 233 8.70 16.31 -7.28
N ALA A 234 8.29 17.56 -7.42
CA ALA A 234 8.39 18.26 -8.70
C ALA A 234 9.84 18.06 -9.20
N PRO A 235 10.07 17.68 -10.47
CA PRO A 235 11.39 17.33 -10.95
C PRO A 235 12.36 18.45 -10.55
N ALA A 236 13.34 18.11 -9.71
CA ALA A 236 14.35 19.05 -9.25
C ALA A 236 14.95 19.71 -10.49
N ALA A 237 14.82 21.03 -10.59
CA ALA A 237 15.35 21.81 -11.70
C ALA A 237 16.79 21.36 -11.92
N ALA A 238 17.06 20.83 -13.12
CA ALA A 238 18.22 20.12 -13.58
C ALA A 238 19.53 20.55 -12.87
N ALA A 239 20.00 19.71 -11.97
CA ALA A 239 21.38 19.78 -11.48
C ALA A 239 22.29 19.55 -12.69
N LYS A 240 23.19 20.48 -12.91
CA LYS A 240 24.20 20.52 -13.94
C LYS A 240 24.88 19.14 -14.10
N PRO A 241 25.03 18.58 -15.30
CA PRO A 241 25.59 17.24 -15.47
C PRO A 241 27.02 17.20 -14.93
N ALA A 242 27.27 16.37 -13.94
CA ALA A 242 28.60 15.99 -13.52
C ALA A 242 29.25 15.12 -14.61
N ALA A 243 30.54 15.34 -14.84
CA ALA A 243 31.36 14.68 -15.86
C ALA A 243 31.26 13.14 -15.79
N PRO A 244 31.44 12.42 -16.92
CA PRO A 244 31.24 10.98 -16.99
C PRO A 244 32.30 10.23 -16.16
N ALA A 245 31.84 9.56 -15.13
CA ALA A 245 32.66 8.57 -14.42
C ALA A 245 32.74 7.30 -15.26
N THR A 246 33.96 6.84 -15.50
CA THR A 246 34.33 5.61 -16.19
C THR A 246 33.56 4.40 -15.68
N ALA A 247 32.99 3.65 -16.62
CA ALA A 247 32.24 2.44 -16.38
C ALA A 247 33.12 1.36 -15.68
N SER A 248 32.86 1.12 -14.42
CA SER A 248 33.27 -0.08 -13.71
C SER A 248 32.07 -1.04 -13.70
N SER A 249 32.22 -2.22 -14.29
CA SER A 249 31.21 -3.25 -14.41
C SER A 249 30.75 -3.73 -13.03
N ARG A 250 29.54 -3.37 -12.64
CA ARG A 250 28.84 -3.96 -11.49
C ARG A 250 28.04 -5.17 -11.96
N VAL A 251 28.58 -6.35 -11.75
CA VAL A 251 27.80 -7.57 -11.60
C VAL A 251 27.36 -7.59 -10.12
N GLY A 252 26.15 -7.15 -9.88
CA GLY A 252 25.48 -7.21 -8.58
C GLY A 252 23.99 -7.20 -8.82
N GLY A 253 23.32 -8.27 -8.37
CA GLY A 253 21.90 -8.51 -8.63
C GLY A 253 21.03 -7.31 -8.31
N MET A 254 20.19 -6.96 -9.26
CA MET A 254 19.03 -6.09 -9.06
C MET A 254 18.12 -6.74 -8.02
N LEU A 255 18.28 -6.35 -6.76
CA LEU A 255 17.15 -6.35 -5.84
C LEU A 255 16.28 -5.19 -6.33
N ASP A 256 15.13 -5.50 -6.91
CA ASP A 256 14.09 -4.51 -7.17
C ASP A 256 13.90 -3.71 -5.89
N ALA A 257 14.30 -2.46 -5.88
CA ALA A 257 13.90 -1.52 -4.86
C ALA A 257 12.38 -1.50 -4.90
N GLN A 258 11.73 -2.10 -3.92
CA GLN A 258 10.27 -2.13 -3.83
C GLN A 258 9.81 -0.68 -3.85
N LYS A 259 9.14 -0.29 -4.93
CA LYS A 259 8.55 1.04 -5.06
C LYS A 259 7.63 1.23 -3.86
N GLU A 260 7.90 2.25 -3.06
CA GLU A 260 7.08 2.58 -1.89
C GLU A 260 5.61 2.78 -2.33
N PRO A 261 4.62 2.21 -1.58
CA PRO A 261 3.22 2.43 -1.93
C PRO A 261 2.92 3.93 -1.86
N GLN A 262 2.33 4.47 -2.93
CA GLN A 262 1.99 5.91 -3.01
C GLN A 262 0.99 6.32 -1.94
N GLU A 263 0.10 5.41 -1.55
CA GLU A 263 -0.87 5.62 -0.47
C GLU A 263 -0.72 4.53 0.57
N MET A 264 -0.68 4.90 1.83
CA MET A 264 -0.61 3.98 2.96
C MET A 264 -1.52 4.45 4.07
N ARG A 265 -2.23 3.49 4.69
CA ARG A 265 -3.04 3.74 5.87
C ARG A 265 -2.39 3.09 7.09
N LEU A 266 -2.15 3.89 8.10
CA LEU A 266 -1.61 3.48 9.39
C LEU A 266 -2.70 3.60 10.44
N ARG A 267 -2.78 2.65 11.38
CA ARG A 267 -3.73 2.67 12.47
C ARG A 267 -2.99 2.62 13.81
N VAL A 268 -3.31 3.56 14.65
CA VAL A 268 -2.76 3.69 16.00
C VAL A 268 -3.87 3.44 17.00
N GLU A 269 -3.76 2.36 17.76
CA GLU A 269 -4.75 1.96 18.79
C GLU A 269 -4.42 2.61 20.13
N GLY A 270 -5.46 3.00 20.88
CA GLY A 270 -5.32 3.39 22.30
C GLY A 270 -4.57 4.69 22.60
N GLY A 271 -4.56 5.63 21.66
CA GLY A 271 -3.97 6.97 21.89
C GLY A 271 -2.52 7.14 21.42
N GLY A 272 -1.90 6.07 20.93
CA GLY A 272 -0.55 6.09 20.37
C GLY A 272 0.56 5.98 21.43
N ASP A 273 1.72 5.53 20.99
CA ASP A 273 2.97 5.62 21.74
C ASP A 273 3.27 7.11 21.97
N SER A 274 3.72 7.45 23.17
CA SER A 274 4.02 8.83 23.46
C SER A 274 5.13 9.29 22.51
N ALA A 275 4.89 10.40 21.82
CA ALA A 275 5.89 11.07 20.99
C ALA A 275 7.14 11.52 21.80
N ALA A 276 7.15 11.25 23.11
CA ALA A 276 8.23 11.55 24.03
C ALA A 276 9.58 10.97 23.61
N ASP A 277 9.60 9.78 23.00
CA ASP A 277 10.81 9.13 22.53
C ASP A 277 11.48 9.85 21.34
N ALA A 278 10.76 10.78 20.69
CA ALA A 278 11.27 11.60 19.59
C ALA A 278 11.47 13.08 19.96
N GLY A 279 11.53 13.41 21.25
CA GLY A 279 11.69 14.80 21.72
C GLY A 279 10.41 15.63 21.62
N GLY A 280 9.22 14.99 21.62
CA GLY A 280 7.93 15.65 21.74
C GLY A 280 7.70 16.20 23.15
N THR A 281 6.86 17.24 23.27
CA THR A 281 6.44 17.78 24.58
C THR A 281 5.61 16.72 25.32
N GLY A 282 6.05 16.31 26.50
CA GLY A 282 5.37 15.31 27.32
C GLY A 282 3.88 15.62 27.49
N GLY A 283 3.01 14.62 27.24
CA GLY A 283 1.56 14.72 27.32
C GLY A 283 0.82 14.91 25.99
N ALA A 284 1.50 15.01 24.86
CA ALA A 284 0.88 14.95 23.54
C ALA A 284 0.69 13.50 23.09
N GLY A 285 -0.49 13.17 22.53
CA GLY A 285 -0.67 11.94 21.75
C GLY A 285 0.17 12.04 20.48
N GLY A 286 0.70 10.92 20.00
CA GLY A 286 1.50 10.96 18.80
C GLY A 286 1.97 9.59 18.36
N THR A 287 2.60 9.54 17.20
CA THR A 287 3.27 8.35 16.65
C THR A 287 4.42 8.77 15.77
N ILE A 288 5.29 7.79 15.48
CA ILE A 288 6.42 7.97 14.56
C ILE A 288 6.23 7.02 13.41
N ASP A 289 6.07 7.54 12.20
CA ASP A 289 6.14 6.75 10.99
C ASP A 289 7.61 6.52 10.62
N ARG A 290 8.10 5.31 10.93
CA ARG A 290 9.47 4.87 10.64
C ARG A 290 9.64 4.28 9.24
N SER A 291 8.54 4.12 8.51
CA SER A 291 8.57 3.55 7.15
C SER A 291 8.86 4.59 6.06
N VAL A 292 9.03 5.85 6.44
CA VAL A 292 9.38 6.95 5.53
C VAL A 292 10.83 6.86 5.09
N GLN A 293 11.10 7.34 3.88
CA GLN A 293 12.45 7.38 3.30
C GLN A 293 12.97 8.81 3.28
N MET A 294 14.27 8.98 3.55
CA MET A 294 14.93 10.29 3.43
C MET A 294 14.94 10.74 1.96
N GLY A 295 14.74 12.04 1.75
CA GLY A 295 14.65 12.64 0.41
C GLY A 295 13.24 12.68 -0.17
N HIS A 296 12.23 12.12 0.51
CA HIS A 296 10.83 12.14 0.08
C HIS A 296 9.99 13.11 0.91
N THR A 297 8.92 13.58 0.31
CA THR A 297 7.92 14.42 0.96
C THR A 297 6.63 13.63 1.13
N TYR A 298 6.07 13.65 2.33
CA TYR A 298 4.87 12.91 2.70
C TYR A 298 3.77 13.86 3.16
N ARG A 299 2.56 13.60 2.70
CA ARG A 299 1.36 14.30 3.14
C ARG A 299 0.51 13.37 3.99
N TYR A 300 0.17 13.83 5.18
CA TYR A 300 -0.61 13.09 6.16
C TYR A 300 -1.93 13.77 6.45
N THR A 301 -3.00 12.97 6.55
CA THR A 301 -4.26 13.33 7.19
C THR A 301 -4.59 12.33 8.26
N ALA A 302 -5.38 12.72 9.25
CA ALA A 302 -5.73 11.88 10.37
C ALA A 302 -7.21 11.94 10.69
N GLN A 303 -7.77 10.83 11.18
CA GLN A 303 -9.15 10.69 11.63
C GLN A 303 -9.21 9.88 12.92
N ARG A 304 -10.13 10.22 13.83
CA ARG A 304 -10.52 9.32 14.91
C ARG A 304 -11.49 8.29 14.40
N VAL A 305 -11.32 7.05 14.86
CA VAL A 305 -12.19 5.93 14.47
C VAL A 305 -12.72 5.28 15.74
N ARG A 306 -14.06 5.24 15.86
CA ARG A 306 -14.75 4.62 16.98
C ARG A 306 -15.56 3.43 16.48
N PRO A 307 -15.36 2.23 17.05
CA PRO A 307 -16.22 1.09 16.77
C PRO A 307 -17.57 1.25 17.49
N VAL A 308 -18.65 1.05 16.77
CA VAL A 308 -20.02 1.10 17.27
C VAL A 308 -20.68 -0.26 17.07
N ARG A 309 -21.18 -0.87 18.13
CA ARG A 309 -21.91 -2.16 18.07
C ARG A 309 -23.41 -1.89 17.94
N VAL A 310 -23.98 -2.22 16.79
CA VAL A 310 -25.40 -1.99 16.48
C VAL A 310 -25.94 -3.08 15.56
N GLY A 311 -27.15 -3.55 15.81
CA GLY A 311 -27.82 -4.56 14.98
C GLY A 311 -27.06 -5.86 14.78
N GLY A 312 -26.24 -6.27 15.77
CA GLY A 312 -25.41 -7.48 15.71
C GLY A 312 -24.14 -7.34 14.88
N GLN A 313 -23.74 -6.11 14.53
CA GLN A 313 -22.50 -5.80 13.80
C GLN A 313 -21.67 -4.76 14.56
N THR A 314 -20.36 -4.79 14.33
CA THR A 314 -19.45 -3.73 14.72
C THR A 314 -19.15 -2.90 13.46
N LEU A 315 -19.50 -1.62 13.49
CA LEU A 315 -19.30 -0.67 12.42
C LEU A 315 -18.40 0.45 12.90
N GLU A 316 -17.64 1.06 11.99
CA GLU A 316 -16.76 2.16 12.32
C GLU A 316 -17.41 3.50 11.98
N VAL A 317 -17.32 4.44 12.91
CA VAL A 317 -17.67 5.85 12.72
C VAL A 317 -16.40 6.67 12.80
N ARG A 318 -16.12 7.43 11.76
CA ARG A 318 -14.93 8.27 11.65
C ARG A 318 -15.25 9.73 11.93
N SER A 319 -14.31 10.45 12.53
CA SER A 319 -14.37 11.90 12.58
C SER A 319 -14.19 12.52 11.19
N VAL A 320 -14.46 13.80 11.07
CA VAL A 320 -13.98 14.58 9.92
C VAL A 320 -12.45 14.49 9.88
N PRO A 321 -11.83 14.27 8.68
CA PRO A 321 -10.39 14.25 8.57
C PRO A 321 -9.79 15.61 8.90
N THR A 322 -8.55 15.60 9.42
CA THR A 322 -7.77 16.83 9.65
C THR A 322 -7.44 17.52 8.32
N ALA A 323 -7.04 18.78 8.41
CA ALA A 323 -6.25 19.37 7.34
C ALA A 323 -4.97 18.54 7.13
N ALA A 324 -4.51 18.48 5.88
CA ALA A 324 -3.28 17.77 5.58
C ALA A 324 -2.07 18.51 6.16
N VAL A 325 -1.09 17.75 6.69
CA VAL A 325 0.24 18.24 7.02
C VAL A 325 1.26 17.59 6.13
N THR A 326 2.25 18.36 5.68
CA THR A 326 3.33 17.89 4.83
C THR A 326 4.61 17.78 5.64
N VAL A 327 5.28 16.63 5.57
CA VAL A 327 6.57 16.36 6.22
C VAL A 327 7.59 16.02 5.13
N ALA A 328 8.57 16.90 4.94
CA ALA A 328 9.69 16.66 4.04
C ALA A 328 10.82 15.97 4.82
N MET A 329 11.14 14.73 4.49
CA MET A 329 12.21 13.96 5.12
C MET A 329 13.55 14.34 4.50
N ARG A 330 14.23 15.32 5.10
CA ARG A 330 15.54 15.78 4.64
C ARG A 330 16.64 15.05 5.38
N ASP A 331 17.75 14.80 4.69
CA ASP A 331 18.93 14.20 5.30
C ASP A 331 19.76 15.26 6.05
N GLU A 332 19.12 15.91 7.04
CA GLU A 332 19.73 16.98 7.82
C GLU A 332 20.33 16.51 9.15
N PHE A 333 20.08 15.26 9.52
CA PHE A 333 20.53 14.70 10.78
C PHE A 333 21.93 14.13 10.67
N PRO A 334 22.86 14.46 11.60
CA PRO A 334 24.15 13.81 11.66
C PRO A 334 24.00 12.33 12.07
N PRO A 335 24.94 11.46 11.67
CA PRO A 335 24.99 10.10 12.18
C PRO A 335 25.18 10.03 13.69
N ASP A 336 24.97 8.84 14.27
CA ASP A 336 25.37 8.57 15.65
C ASP A 336 26.90 8.51 15.76
N ALA A 337 27.42 8.87 16.93
CA ALA A 337 28.86 8.75 17.19
C ALA A 337 29.30 7.27 17.10
N PRO A 338 30.42 6.95 16.45
CA PRO A 338 30.95 5.60 16.47
C PRO A 338 31.21 5.09 17.89
N THR A 339 30.97 3.80 18.12
CA THR A 339 31.16 3.14 19.42
C THR A 339 32.27 2.09 19.33
N GLY A 340 32.74 1.60 20.48
CA GLY A 340 33.71 0.50 20.52
C GLY A 340 35.10 0.83 19.98
N LEU A 341 35.51 2.13 19.98
CA LEU A 341 36.82 2.50 19.52
C LEU A 341 37.93 1.88 20.42
N VAL A 342 38.81 1.12 19.80
CA VAL A 342 39.99 0.48 20.42
C VAL A 342 41.23 0.88 19.65
N ALA A 343 42.32 1.14 20.39
CA ALA A 343 43.63 1.38 19.86
C ALA A 343 44.58 0.24 20.33
N VAL A 344 45.36 -0.30 19.42
CA VAL A 344 46.32 -1.41 19.70
C VAL A 344 47.68 -1.05 19.14
N PRO A 345 48.76 -1.24 19.92
CA PRO A 345 50.10 -0.98 19.42
C PRO A 345 50.46 -2.00 18.34
N GLY A 346 51.09 -1.55 17.28
CA GLY A 346 51.49 -2.36 16.13
C GLY A 346 52.71 -1.81 15.42
N PHE A 347 53.05 -2.41 14.31
CA PHE A 347 54.17 -1.95 13.46
C PHE A 347 53.70 -1.90 12.00
N ALA A 348 54.15 -0.90 11.27
CA ALA A 348 54.01 -0.78 9.83
C ALA A 348 55.34 -1.14 9.14
N GLY A 349 55.25 -1.76 7.94
CA GLY A 349 56.43 -2.21 7.15
C GLY A 349 56.43 -3.72 6.96
N GLU A 350 56.85 -4.18 5.77
CA GLU A 350 56.87 -5.60 5.39
C GLU A 350 58.14 -6.34 5.81
N THR A 351 59.23 -5.60 6.12
CA THR A 351 60.53 -6.17 6.54
C THR A 351 60.97 -5.56 7.85
N ASP A 352 61.80 -6.26 8.61
CA ASP A 352 62.34 -5.77 9.89
C ASP A 352 63.04 -4.43 9.72
N ALA A 353 63.78 -4.22 8.61
CA ALA A 353 64.45 -2.96 8.30
C ALA A 353 63.50 -1.79 7.95
N ALA A 354 62.30 -2.06 7.54
CA ALA A 354 61.27 -1.06 7.23
C ALA A 354 60.25 -0.91 8.37
N ARG A 355 60.40 -1.66 9.45
CA ARG A 355 59.45 -1.71 10.57
C ARG A 355 59.45 -0.37 11.31
N ARG A 356 58.27 0.25 11.42
CA ARG A 356 58.08 1.52 12.13
C ARG A 356 56.94 1.35 13.13
N PRO A 357 56.99 2.04 14.27
CA PRO A 357 55.89 2.06 15.21
C PRO A 357 54.59 2.50 14.52
N ALA A 358 53.49 1.84 14.86
CA ALA A 358 52.15 2.18 14.39
C ALA A 358 51.15 1.93 15.52
N ILE A 359 49.99 2.53 15.43
CA ILE A 359 48.81 2.24 16.25
C ILE A 359 47.68 1.85 15.33
N ASP A 360 47.11 0.67 15.55
CA ASP A 360 45.96 0.15 14.84
C ASP A 360 44.68 0.51 15.58
N LEU A 361 43.77 1.16 14.90
CA LEU A 361 42.45 1.55 15.40
C LEU A 361 41.37 0.69 14.78
N SER A 362 40.40 0.30 15.58
CA SER A 362 39.16 -0.35 15.11
C SER A 362 37.98 0.11 15.95
N TRP A 363 36.80 0.13 15.35
CA TRP A 363 35.58 0.53 16.01
C TRP A 363 34.37 -0.23 15.44
N GLU A 364 33.22 -0.13 16.07
CA GLU A 364 31.99 -0.71 15.57
C GLU A 364 31.47 0.13 14.40
N PRO A 365 31.19 -0.48 13.22
CA PRO A 365 30.62 0.24 12.11
C PRO A 365 29.20 0.73 12.47
N ASN A 366 28.87 1.96 12.11
CA ASN A 366 27.54 2.48 12.29
C ASN A 366 26.51 1.62 11.56
N ALA A 367 25.41 1.29 12.23
CA ALA A 367 24.31 0.51 11.66
C ALA A 367 23.39 1.35 10.73
N GLU A 368 23.54 2.66 10.75
CA GLU A 368 22.73 3.58 9.95
C GLU A 368 23.04 3.43 8.47
N PRO A 369 22.03 3.51 7.61
CA PRO A 369 22.25 3.56 6.17
C PRO A 369 22.93 4.87 5.77
N ARG A 370 23.60 4.87 4.60
CA ARG A 370 24.17 6.08 3.99
C ARG A 370 25.34 6.72 4.74
N ILE A 371 26.14 5.92 5.47
CA ILE A 371 27.43 6.35 5.98
C ILE A 371 28.43 6.41 4.83
N ALA A 372 28.98 7.59 4.56
CA ALA A 372 29.99 7.81 3.52
C ALA A 372 31.37 7.37 3.99
N GLY A 373 31.64 7.42 5.31
CA GLY A 373 32.88 7.01 5.90
C GLY A 373 33.17 7.68 7.24
N TYR A 374 34.43 7.61 7.65
CA TYR A 374 34.85 8.05 8.97
C TYR A 374 36.02 9.05 8.88
N ARG A 375 36.08 9.95 9.89
CA ARG A 375 37.23 10.82 10.16
C ARG A 375 37.87 10.40 11.45
N VAL A 376 39.23 10.30 11.45
CA VAL A 376 40.03 9.90 12.58
C VAL A 376 40.80 11.11 13.08
N TYR A 377 40.75 11.30 14.38
CA TYR A 377 41.43 12.39 15.07
C TYR A 377 42.42 11.82 16.11
N ARG A 378 43.57 12.49 16.24
CA ARG A 378 44.60 12.16 17.20
C ARG A 378 45.00 13.41 17.97
N ARG A 379 45.36 13.24 19.19
CA ARG A 379 46.18 14.20 19.96
C ARG A 379 47.27 13.49 20.71
N ASP A 380 48.36 14.20 20.97
CA ASP A 380 49.35 13.75 21.94
C ASP A 380 48.72 13.85 23.34
N SER A 381 48.83 12.79 24.17
CA SER A 381 48.23 12.77 25.50
C SER A 381 48.88 13.77 26.46
N ASP A 382 50.10 14.16 26.18
CA ASP A 382 50.85 15.15 26.97
C ASP A 382 50.60 16.59 26.50
N ALA A 383 49.91 16.78 25.38
CA ALA A 383 49.52 18.07 24.84
C ALA A 383 48.20 18.60 25.45
N ALA A 384 47.97 19.92 25.34
CA ALA A 384 46.72 20.52 25.76
C ALA A 384 45.51 19.86 25.10
N ALA A 385 44.37 19.74 25.85
CA ALA A 385 43.17 19.02 25.41
C ALA A 385 42.54 19.51 24.10
N GLU A 386 42.87 20.72 23.65
CA GLU A 386 42.34 21.38 22.46
C GLU A 386 43.04 21.01 21.15
N ALA A 387 44.19 20.32 21.21
CA ALA A 387 45.06 20.04 20.06
C ALA A 387 44.71 18.73 19.33
N TRP A 388 43.41 18.53 18.96
CA TRP A 388 43.00 17.40 18.13
C TRP A 388 43.36 17.65 16.67
N GLN A 389 44.13 16.70 16.06
CA GLN A 389 44.51 16.74 14.66
C GLN A 389 43.78 15.66 13.88
N ARG A 390 43.17 16.01 12.75
CA ARG A 390 42.60 15.03 11.81
C ARG A 390 43.72 14.35 11.06
N LEU A 391 43.71 13.00 11.04
CA LEU A 391 44.74 12.18 10.41
C LEU A 391 44.49 11.88 8.94
N ASN A 392 43.22 11.68 8.57
CA ASN A 392 42.85 11.31 7.21
C ASN A 392 42.28 12.51 6.43
N ALA A 393 42.82 12.78 5.24
CA ALA A 393 42.31 13.82 4.35
C ALA A 393 40.96 13.39 3.71
N GLU A 394 40.89 12.15 3.25
CA GLU A 394 39.69 11.52 2.69
C GLU A 394 39.01 10.62 3.72
N LEU A 395 37.71 10.37 3.52
CA LEU A 395 36.95 9.51 4.43
C LEU A 395 37.42 8.06 4.34
N VAL A 396 37.56 7.42 5.49
CA VAL A 396 37.87 6.00 5.60
C VAL A 396 36.57 5.22 5.49
N ALA A 397 36.46 4.36 4.47
CA ALA A 397 35.23 3.60 4.22
C ALA A 397 35.00 2.40 5.16
N VAL A 398 36.07 1.93 5.81
CA VAL A 398 36.05 0.77 6.73
C VAL A 398 36.19 1.24 8.17
N ALA A 399 35.68 0.46 9.11
CA ALA A 399 35.74 0.77 10.54
C ALA A 399 37.12 0.40 11.17
N ALA A 400 38.18 0.77 10.49
CA ALA A 400 39.58 0.53 10.93
C ALA A 400 40.50 1.58 10.31
N TYR A 401 41.56 1.93 11.03
CA TYR A 401 42.59 2.85 10.54
C TYR A 401 43.94 2.51 11.18
N ARG A 402 45.02 2.60 10.40
CA ARG A 402 46.39 2.45 10.90
C ARG A 402 47.10 3.81 10.90
N ASP A 403 47.48 4.25 12.08
CA ASP A 403 48.37 5.42 12.23
C ASP A 403 49.82 4.98 12.25
N ALA A 404 50.52 5.13 11.12
CA ALA A 404 51.95 4.85 10.97
C ALA A 404 52.84 6.11 11.16
N THR A 405 52.22 7.21 11.65
CA THR A 405 52.95 8.48 11.85
C THR A 405 53.26 8.75 13.33
N VAL A 406 53.08 7.76 14.17
CA VAL A 406 53.38 7.84 15.60
C VAL A 406 54.86 7.80 15.88
N VAL A 407 55.30 8.40 16.99
CA VAL A 407 56.68 8.36 17.50
C VAL A 407 56.79 7.27 18.57
N ALA A 408 57.83 6.46 18.50
CA ALA A 408 58.09 5.40 19.47
C ALA A 408 58.02 5.91 20.92
N GLY A 409 57.30 5.18 21.78
CA GLY A 409 57.14 5.49 23.20
C GLY A 409 56.23 6.66 23.54
N HIS A 410 55.71 7.42 22.55
CA HIS A 410 54.74 8.49 22.80
C HIS A 410 53.35 7.93 23.02
N ARG A 411 52.55 8.60 23.86
CA ARG A 411 51.19 8.25 24.19
C ARG A 411 50.19 9.15 23.44
N TYR A 412 49.29 8.52 22.69
CA TYR A 412 48.32 9.20 21.86
C TYR A 412 46.88 8.88 22.29
N ALA A 413 46.00 9.85 22.17
CA ALA A 413 44.55 9.68 22.28
C ALA A 413 43.89 9.84 20.90
N TYR A 414 42.94 8.98 20.62
CA TYR A 414 42.20 8.92 19.35
C TYR A 414 40.72 9.10 19.54
N ARG A 415 40.05 9.71 18.56
CA ARG A 415 38.61 9.81 18.41
C ARG A 415 38.24 9.57 16.97
N VAL A 416 37.00 9.09 16.74
CA VAL A 416 36.48 8.87 15.41
C VAL A 416 35.11 9.54 15.31
N THR A 417 34.78 10.09 14.14
CA THR A 417 33.43 10.56 13.79
C THR A 417 32.97 9.86 12.54
N ALA A 418 31.65 9.64 12.42
CA ALA A 418 31.00 9.16 11.20
C ALA A 418 30.54 10.36 10.37
N VAL A 419 30.57 10.21 9.04
CA VAL A 419 30.08 11.21 8.09
C VAL A 419 29.10 10.53 7.14
N ASN A 420 27.91 11.11 6.97
CA ASN A 420 26.91 10.59 6.02
C ASN A 420 27.14 11.13 4.60
N GLU A 421 26.37 10.61 3.62
CA GLU A 421 26.44 11.04 2.22
C GLU A 421 26.09 12.53 2.00
N ALA A 422 25.31 13.13 2.93
CA ALA A 422 25.01 14.56 2.94
C ALA A 422 26.17 15.42 3.49
N GLY A 423 27.30 14.79 3.90
CA GLY A 423 28.45 15.47 4.47
C GLY A 423 28.30 15.90 5.93
N ARG A 424 27.25 15.44 6.62
CA ARG A 424 27.03 15.72 8.05
C ARG A 424 27.91 14.81 8.89
N GLU A 425 28.61 15.41 9.85
CA GLU A 425 29.53 14.74 10.76
C GLU A 425 28.88 14.51 12.12
N SER A 426 29.06 13.32 12.67
CA SER A 426 28.57 12.92 13.99
C SER A 426 29.30 13.64 15.14
N ALA A 427 28.78 13.47 16.35
CA ALA A 427 29.58 13.68 17.55
C ALA A 427 30.78 12.73 17.55
N GLN A 428 31.81 13.08 18.34
CA GLN A 428 33.02 12.26 18.48
C GLN A 428 32.71 11.01 19.30
N SER A 429 33.40 9.89 18.99
CA SER A 429 33.45 8.69 19.82
C SER A 429 34.04 8.97 21.21
N GLY A 430 33.97 7.99 22.09
CA GLY A 430 34.84 7.94 23.28
C GLY A 430 36.32 7.94 22.91
N ASP A 431 37.18 8.31 23.86
CA ASP A 431 38.63 8.32 23.68
C ASP A 431 39.20 6.89 23.74
N ALA A 432 40.06 6.54 22.79
CA ALA A 432 40.96 5.40 22.92
C ALA A 432 42.40 5.92 23.09
N VAL A 433 43.08 5.48 24.13
CA VAL A 433 44.43 5.96 24.45
C VAL A 433 45.38 4.80 24.40
N GLU A 434 46.50 4.97 23.65
CA GLU A 434 47.51 3.93 23.51
C GLU A 434 48.92 4.54 23.38
N THR A 435 49.91 3.78 23.78
CA THR A 435 51.32 4.13 23.65
C THR A 435 51.93 3.45 22.44
N ALA A 436 52.57 4.21 21.55
CA ALA A 436 53.26 3.65 20.41
C ALA A 436 54.40 2.72 20.88
N PRO A 437 54.56 1.51 20.24
CA PRO A 437 55.58 0.58 20.65
C PRO A 437 56.95 1.20 20.54
N GLY A 438 57.87 0.80 21.43
CA GLY A 438 59.30 1.14 21.34
C GLY A 438 59.93 0.50 20.09
N GLU A 439 61.08 0.97 19.69
CA GLU A 439 61.91 0.38 18.62
C GLU A 439 62.31 -1.05 18.93
#